data_a4a51808df6b165ba4d37f4d5d597dbe
#
_entry.id   a4a51808df6b165ba4d37f4d5d597dbe
#
_cell.length_a   1.000
_cell.length_b   1.000
_cell.length_c   1.000
_cell.angle_alpha   90.00
_cell.angle_beta   90.00
_cell.angle_gamma   90.00
#
_symmetry.space_group_name_H-M   'P 1'
#
loop_
_entity.id
_entity.type
_entity.pdbx_description
1 polymer ?
#
loop_
_entity_poly.entity_id
_entity_poly.type
_entity_poly.pdbx_seq_one_letter_code
_entity_poly.pdbx_strand_id
1 'polypeptide(L)'
;MSETNDVTDAIANLPRRRARTLRFTCGAPRSAQTIGNGSRALFLRSDGPEDLVTALWLSWFDDSSEHHETKLADPRELLGATADSENVPTEEKARRERAREGGAGIVSYSVDADGDRVVFTINGRLFLTEIGNDAATGAPTSRTRELAGEWLDEDPAMYTPVLNPRIAPDGEHVLYTTGTYLMLVDIGDWPAEGEPFEVPEGELDNGVEVEADAEESALSEGLYGDEEDGDQPLTDRITAIYGVSAEDEDGNPADNTWKIGLAEFVAGEEMDRYDGFWWSPDSQHVLFESFDTADEPTWYISDPANPETAATGRRYPRALTRNADVYLTVISLAFDENYRYAGITGNADVA
;
A
#
# COMPACT_ATOMS: atom_id res chain seq x y z
N MET A 1 5.80 -7.85 53.64
CA MET A 1 5.75 -6.43 53.18
C MET A 1 6.23 -6.25 51.72
N SER A 2 6.80 -7.25 51.04
CA SER A 2 7.24 -7.11 49.63
C SER A 2 6.13 -7.29 48.59
N GLU A 3 5.15 -8.17 48.81
CA GLU A 3 4.07 -8.45 47.86
C GLU A 3 3.07 -7.31 47.66
N THR A 4 2.78 -6.54 48.70
CA THR A 4 1.85 -5.38 48.64
C THR A 4 2.42 -4.21 47.85
N ASN A 5 3.75 -4.02 47.87
CA ASN A 5 4.41 -3.00 47.04
C ASN A 5 4.39 -3.36 45.56
N ASP A 6 4.54 -4.63 45.24
CA ASP A 6 4.56 -5.16 43.85
C ASP A 6 3.19 -4.95 43.16
N VAL A 7 2.09 -5.23 43.88
CA VAL A 7 0.72 -5.03 43.35
C VAL A 7 0.41 -3.53 43.15
N THR A 8 0.81 -2.67 44.09
CA THR A 8 0.59 -1.23 43.98
C THR A 8 1.36 -0.63 42.83
N ASP A 9 2.61 -1.07 42.62
CA ASP A 9 3.45 -0.65 41.49
C ASP A 9 2.90 -1.17 40.17
N ALA A 10 2.39 -2.40 40.13
CA ALA A 10 1.73 -2.97 38.94
C ALA A 10 0.49 -2.17 38.53
N ILE A 11 -0.36 -1.80 39.50
CA ILE A 11 -1.55 -0.96 39.28
C ILE A 11 -1.14 0.45 38.79
N ALA A 12 -0.18 1.08 39.39
CA ALA A 12 0.30 2.42 39.03
C ALA A 12 0.90 2.45 37.61
N ASN A 13 1.53 1.35 37.20
CA ASN A 13 2.15 1.25 35.87
C ASN A 13 1.19 0.73 34.79
N LEU A 14 0.00 0.21 35.14
CA LEU A 14 -0.94 -0.38 34.17
C LEU A 14 -1.32 0.57 32.99
N PRO A 15 -1.63 1.86 33.21
CA PRO A 15 -1.98 2.76 32.09
C PRO A 15 -0.81 2.92 31.12
N ARG A 16 0.41 3.02 31.64
CA ARG A 16 1.62 3.17 30.80
C ARG A 16 1.92 1.88 30.03
N ARG A 17 1.82 0.71 30.66
CA ARG A 17 1.97 -0.57 29.99
C ARG A 17 0.91 -0.77 28.91
N ARG A 18 -0.34 -0.45 29.21
CA ARG A 18 -1.44 -0.52 28.24
C ARG A 18 -1.18 0.37 27.00
N ALA A 19 -0.62 1.56 27.19
CA ALA A 19 -0.28 2.46 26.08
C ALA A 19 0.87 1.89 25.24
N ARG A 20 1.97 1.45 25.88
CA ARG A 20 3.15 0.90 25.17
C ARG A 20 2.87 -0.37 24.39
N THR A 21 1.92 -1.18 24.84
CA THR A 21 1.59 -2.48 24.23
C THR A 21 0.39 -2.40 23.29
N LEU A 22 -0.02 -1.21 22.87
CA LEU A 22 -1.25 -0.98 22.11
C LEU A 22 -2.45 -1.75 22.72
N ARG A 23 -2.70 -1.55 24.00
CA ARG A 23 -3.76 -2.22 24.77
C ARG A 23 -3.52 -3.74 24.91
N PHE A 24 -2.26 -4.17 24.99
CA PHE A 24 -1.83 -5.58 25.09
C PHE A 24 -2.08 -6.39 23.81
N THR A 25 -2.06 -5.75 22.63
CA THR A 25 -2.22 -6.42 21.33
C THR A 25 -0.89 -6.64 20.61
N CYS A 26 0.20 -5.93 20.97
CA CYS A 26 1.52 -6.17 20.38
C CYS A 26 2.00 -7.60 20.66
N GLY A 27 2.64 -8.21 19.67
CA GLY A 27 3.09 -9.60 19.74
C GLY A 27 2.01 -10.66 19.52
N ALA A 28 0.72 -10.27 19.42
CA ALA A 28 -0.34 -11.18 19.04
C ALA A 28 -0.50 -11.26 17.52
N PRO A 29 -0.72 -12.46 16.93
CA PRO A 29 -1.06 -12.60 15.52
C PRO A 29 -2.34 -11.85 15.17
N ARG A 30 -2.35 -11.17 14.00
CA ARG A 30 -3.52 -10.46 13.48
C ARG A 30 -3.61 -10.60 11.96
N SER A 31 -4.78 -10.30 11.40
CA SER A 31 -5.03 -10.36 9.95
C SER A 31 -4.65 -11.72 9.35
N ALA A 32 -4.97 -12.82 10.06
CA ALA A 32 -4.62 -14.15 9.61
C ALA A 32 -5.46 -14.56 8.38
N GLN A 33 -4.80 -15.08 7.35
CA GLN A 33 -5.41 -15.58 6.13
C GLN A 33 -4.80 -16.93 5.76
N THR A 34 -5.64 -17.93 5.50
CA THR A 34 -5.20 -19.22 4.98
C THR A 34 -4.82 -19.09 3.50
N ILE A 35 -3.74 -19.76 3.09
CA ILE A 35 -3.23 -19.77 1.72
C ILE A 35 -3.02 -21.19 1.21
N GLY A 36 -2.86 -21.31 -0.13
CA GLY A 36 -2.78 -22.57 -0.81
C GLY A 36 -4.03 -23.42 -0.55
N ASN A 37 -3.87 -24.67 -0.28
CA ASN A 37 -4.96 -25.61 0.05
C ASN A 37 -5.43 -25.54 1.52
N GLY A 38 -5.08 -24.50 2.26
CA GLY A 38 -5.38 -24.34 3.68
C GLY A 38 -4.34 -24.95 4.62
N SER A 39 -3.21 -25.45 4.09
CA SER A 39 -2.11 -26.01 4.89
C SER A 39 -1.19 -24.96 5.51
N ARG A 40 -1.28 -23.72 5.04
CA ARG A 40 -0.46 -22.60 5.48
C ARG A 40 -1.35 -21.39 5.82
N ALA A 41 -0.86 -20.51 6.68
CA ALA A 41 -1.55 -19.26 6.99
C ALA A 41 -0.54 -18.11 7.10
N LEU A 42 -0.84 -17.01 6.40
CA LEU A 42 -0.17 -15.72 6.56
C LEU A 42 -0.77 -14.98 7.74
N PHE A 43 0.05 -14.22 8.45
CA PHE A 43 -0.41 -13.32 9.51
C PHE A 43 0.60 -12.20 9.79
N LEU A 44 0.16 -11.16 10.46
CA LEU A 44 1.00 -10.06 10.92
C LEU A 44 1.26 -10.20 12.41
N ARG A 45 2.52 -9.99 12.82
CA ARG A 45 2.90 -9.99 14.24
C ARG A 45 4.19 -9.20 14.45
N SER A 46 4.29 -8.46 15.55
CA SER A 46 5.56 -7.90 16.03
C SER A 46 6.31 -8.89 16.91
N ASP A 47 7.63 -8.68 17.07
CA ASP A 47 8.51 -9.63 17.77
C ASP A 47 8.28 -9.69 19.28
N GLY A 48 7.59 -8.71 19.86
CA GLY A 48 7.36 -8.67 21.30
C GLY A 48 6.20 -7.79 21.75
N PRO A 49 5.87 -7.86 23.03
CA PRO A 49 4.68 -7.17 23.58
C PRO A 49 4.80 -5.64 23.67
N GLU A 50 5.98 -5.08 23.53
CA GLU A 50 6.23 -3.63 23.46
C GLU A 50 6.82 -3.20 22.13
N ASP A 51 6.92 -4.12 21.17
CA ASP A 51 7.37 -3.85 19.82
C ASP A 51 6.18 -3.43 18.94
N LEU A 52 6.27 -2.24 18.34
CA LEU A 52 5.23 -1.69 17.48
C LEU A 52 5.39 -2.05 16.00
N VAL A 53 6.58 -2.54 15.60
CA VAL A 53 6.88 -2.86 14.21
C VAL A 53 6.39 -4.27 13.88
N THR A 54 5.40 -4.34 13.02
CA THR A 54 4.79 -5.59 12.57
C THR A 54 5.51 -6.13 11.34
N ALA A 55 5.79 -7.42 11.32
CA ALA A 55 6.36 -8.17 10.22
C ALA A 55 5.33 -9.15 9.62
N LEU A 56 5.58 -9.62 8.40
CA LEU A 56 4.80 -10.67 7.75
C LEU A 56 5.36 -12.04 8.13
N TRP A 57 4.47 -12.93 8.58
CA TRP A 57 4.79 -14.27 9.04
C TRP A 57 3.96 -15.33 8.31
N LEU A 58 4.54 -16.53 8.21
CA LEU A 58 3.90 -17.74 7.71
C LEU A 58 3.86 -18.80 8.80
N SER A 59 2.68 -19.34 9.07
CA SER A 59 2.45 -20.55 9.87
C SER A 59 2.28 -21.75 8.94
N TRP A 60 3.00 -22.84 9.19
CA TRP A 60 3.01 -24.03 8.35
C TRP A 60 3.35 -25.30 9.14
N PHE A 61 3.09 -26.45 8.54
CA PHE A 61 3.42 -27.76 9.12
C PHE A 61 4.41 -28.49 8.21
N ASP A 62 5.40 -29.13 8.79
CA ASP A 62 6.32 -30.01 8.07
C ASP A 62 5.70 -31.39 7.79
N ASP A 63 6.46 -32.26 7.10
CA ASP A 63 6.06 -33.64 6.78
C ASP A 63 5.82 -34.50 8.03
N SER A 64 6.40 -34.13 9.18
CA SER A 64 6.18 -34.75 10.48
C SER A 64 4.93 -34.24 11.19
N SER A 65 4.23 -33.29 10.61
CA SER A 65 3.10 -32.52 11.19
C SER A 65 3.53 -31.69 12.42
N GLU A 66 4.81 -31.32 12.49
CA GLU A 66 5.29 -30.34 13.45
C GLU A 66 4.96 -28.93 12.96
N HIS A 67 4.44 -28.08 13.86
CA HIS A 67 4.07 -26.70 13.56
C HIS A 67 5.30 -25.79 13.61
N HIS A 68 5.41 -24.94 12.57
CA HIS A 68 6.48 -23.96 12.44
C HIS A 68 5.91 -22.57 12.10
N GLU A 69 6.69 -21.54 12.40
CA GLU A 69 6.44 -20.18 11.99
C GLU A 69 7.71 -19.60 11.36
N THR A 70 7.57 -18.98 10.19
CA THR A 70 8.68 -18.38 9.45
C THR A 70 8.35 -16.89 9.22
N LYS A 71 9.30 -16.00 9.54
CA LYS A 71 9.17 -14.59 9.19
C LYS A 71 9.52 -14.45 7.70
N LEU A 72 8.58 -13.95 6.89
CA LEU A 72 8.74 -13.80 5.45
C LEU A 72 9.33 -12.45 5.05
N ALA A 73 8.89 -11.36 5.72
CA ALA A 73 9.37 -10.02 5.48
C ALA A 73 9.44 -9.23 6.79
N ASP A 74 10.60 -8.63 7.05
CA ASP A 74 10.83 -7.77 8.22
C ASP A 74 11.08 -6.33 7.76
N PRO A 75 10.25 -5.35 8.17
CA PRO A 75 10.45 -3.94 7.81
C PRO A 75 11.84 -3.41 8.17
N ARG A 76 12.45 -3.92 9.23
CA ARG A 76 13.79 -3.48 9.68
C ARG A 76 14.91 -3.96 8.75
N GLU A 77 14.72 -5.11 8.13
CA GLU A 77 15.65 -5.62 7.11
C GLU A 77 15.50 -4.86 5.80
N LEU A 78 14.25 -4.51 5.42
CA LEU A 78 13.95 -3.84 4.17
C LEU A 78 14.28 -2.34 4.19
N LEU A 79 14.03 -1.64 5.29
CA LEU A 79 14.20 -0.19 5.41
C LEU A 79 15.32 0.24 6.37
N GLY A 80 15.97 -0.70 7.06
CA GLY A 80 17.00 -0.38 8.03
C GLY A 80 16.51 0.54 9.14
N ALA A 81 17.26 1.60 9.43
CA ALA A 81 16.96 2.56 10.51
C ALA A 81 15.68 3.39 10.25
N THR A 82 15.13 3.39 9.04
CA THR A 82 13.91 4.13 8.71
C THR A 82 12.62 3.33 8.91
N ALA A 83 12.70 2.07 9.30
CA ALA A 83 11.55 1.20 9.53
C ALA A 83 10.58 1.72 10.61
N ASP A 84 11.11 2.41 11.61
CA ASP A 84 10.35 3.02 12.72
C ASP A 84 9.88 4.45 12.40
N SER A 85 10.15 4.97 11.18
CA SER A 85 9.76 6.33 10.81
C SER A 85 8.24 6.43 10.62
N GLU A 86 7.65 7.54 11.07
CA GLU A 86 6.23 7.84 10.89
C GLU A 86 5.94 8.51 9.53
N ASN A 87 6.77 8.26 8.52
CA ASN A 87 6.55 8.84 7.18
C ASN A 87 5.41 8.10 6.46
N VAL A 88 4.21 8.25 7.01
CA VAL A 88 2.98 7.63 6.51
C VAL A 88 2.16 8.71 5.82
N PRO A 89 1.65 8.48 4.59
CA PRO A 89 0.77 9.40 3.89
C PRO A 89 -0.45 9.83 4.72
N THR A 90 -0.93 11.06 4.52
CA THR A 90 -2.03 11.65 5.33
C THR A 90 -3.30 10.81 5.24
N GLU A 91 -3.63 10.29 4.08
CA GLU A 91 -4.79 9.44 3.81
C GLU A 91 -4.67 8.10 4.56
N GLU A 92 -3.49 7.51 4.54
CA GLU A 92 -3.22 6.28 5.28
C GLU A 92 -3.24 6.52 6.79
N LYS A 93 -2.73 7.65 7.30
CA LYS A 93 -2.90 8.03 8.71
C LYS A 93 -4.37 8.12 9.08
N ALA A 94 -5.19 8.77 8.25
CA ALA A 94 -6.62 8.88 8.48
C ALA A 94 -7.32 7.51 8.47
N ARG A 95 -6.95 6.61 7.54
CA ARG A 95 -7.44 5.23 7.50
C ARG A 95 -7.07 4.47 8.76
N ARG A 96 -5.79 4.54 9.19
CA ARG A 96 -5.31 3.87 10.41
C ARG A 96 -5.99 4.40 11.68
N GLU A 97 -6.21 5.70 11.78
CA GLU A 97 -6.95 6.30 12.89
C GLU A 97 -8.37 5.74 12.99
N ARG A 98 -9.09 5.63 11.87
CA ARG A 98 -10.44 5.04 11.81
C ARG A 98 -10.42 3.56 12.17
N ALA A 99 -9.51 2.79 11.58
CA ALA A 99 -9.32 1.37 11.90
C ALA A 99 -8.72 1.15 13.30
N ARG A 100 -8.37 2.22 14.03
CA ARG A 100 -7.69 2.17 15.34
C ARG A 100 -6.38 1.37 15.30
N GLU A 101 -5.68 1.47 14.19
CA GLU A 101 -4.44 0.77 13.94
C GLU A 101 -3.25 1.65 14.34
N GLY A 102 -2.58 1.29 15.42
CA GLY A 102 -1.48 2.08 16.01
C GLY A 102 -0.10 1.46 15.82
N GLY A 103 0.04 0.42 14.99
CA GLY A 103 1.30 -0.23 14.71
C GLY A 103 2.14 0.49 13.66
N ALA A 104 3.42 0.12 13.57
CA ALA A 104 4.34 0.49 12.50
C ALA A 104 4.70 -0.74 11.65
N GLY A 105 5.47 -0.55 10.58
CA GLY A 105 5.86 -1.61 9.66
C GLY A 105 4.73 -2.07 8.75
N ILE A 106 4.58 -3.39 8.56
CA ILE A 106 3.54 -3.97 7.69
C ILE A 106 2.22 -4.01 8.47
N VAL A 107 1.24 -3.21 8.06
CA VAL A 107 -0.07 -3.11 8.76
C VAL A 107 -1.20 -3.82 8.03
N SER A 108 -1.04 -4.03 6.73
CA SER A 108 -1.95 -4.79 5.86
C SER A 108 -1.17 -5.45 4.74
N TYR A 109 -1.73 -6.48 4.15
CA TYR A 109 -1.17 -7.16 2.98
C TYR A 109 -2.29 -7.69 2.09
N SER A 110 -1.93 -8.02 0.84
CA SER A 110 -2.77 -8.74 -0.11
C SER A 110 -1.98 -9.90 -0.68
N VAL A 111 -2.64 -11.02 -0.92
CA VAL A 111 -2.04 -12.25 -1.43
C VAL A 111 -2.81 -12.71 -2.67
N ASP A 112 -2.11 -13.28 -3.66
CA ASP A 112 -2.67 -13.87 -4.86
C ASP A 112 -3.48 -15.15 -4.56
N ALA A 113 -4.09 -15.73 -5.58
CA ALA A 113 -4.94 -16.93 -5.40
C ALA A 113 -4.13 -18.19 -5.04
N ASP A 114 -2.90 -18.30 -5.54
CA ASP A 114 -2.03 -19.45 -5.28
C ASP A 114 -1.35 -19.36 -3.90
N GLY A 115 -1.27 -18.17 -3.32
CA GLY A 115 -0.67 -17.93 -2.01
C GLY A 115 0.85 -17.87 -2.05
N ASP A 116 1.41 -17.51 -3.20
CA ASP A 116 2.85 -17.51 -3.42
C ASP A 116 3.42 -16.08 -3.58
N ARG A 117 2.56 -15.08 -3.84
CA ARG A 117 2.92 -13.66 -3.99
C ARG A 117 2.12 -12.79 -3.03
N VAL A 118 2.82 -11.96 -2.27
CA VAL A 118 2.21 -11.08 -1.26
C VAL A 118 2.70 -9.65 -1.47
N VAL A 119 1.77 -8.69 -1.51
CA VAL A 119 2.11 -7.28 -1.60
C VAL A 119 1.68 -6.53 -0.35
N PHE A 120 2.44 -5.53 0.03
CA PHE A 120 2.19 -4.65 1.17
C PHE A 120 2.92 -3.32 1.01
N THR A 121 2.55 -2.35 1.84
CA THR A 121 3.27 -1.07 1.91
C THR A 121 4.00 -0.92 3.23
N ILE A 122 5.17 -0.29 3.18
CA ILE A 122 5.89 0.22 4.35
C ILE A 122 6.28 1.67 4.04
N ASN A 123 5.85 2.61 4.87
CA ASN A 123 6.15 4.05 4.71
C ASN A 123 5.80 4.61 3.31
N GLY A 124 4.70 4.15 2.73
CA GLY A 124 4.23 4.59 1.41
C GLY A 124 4.93 3.94 0.21
N ARG A 125 5.91 3.05 0.44
CA ARG A 125 6.60 2.27 -0.60
C ARG A 125 5.94 0.91 -0.77
N LEU A 126 5.82 0.43 -2.00
CA LEU A 126 5.19 -0.84 -2.35
C LEU A 126 6.22 -1.96 -2.44
N PHE A 127 5.94 -3.07 -1.78
CA PHE A 127 6.80 -4.26 -1.75
C PHE A 127 6.06 -5.50 -2.22
N LEU A 128 6.79 -6.38 -2.90
CA LEU A 128 6.40 -7.73 -3.29
C LEU A 128 7.26 -8.74 -2.53
N THR A 129 6.64 -9.72 -1.89
CA THR A 129 7.29 -10.91 -1.34
C THR A 129 6.83 -12.13 -2.13
N GLU A 130 7.76 -12.89 -2.69
CA GLU A 130 7.51 -14.23 -3.23
C GLU A 130 7.87 -15.30 -2.22
N ILE A 131 6.98 -16.28 -2.11
CA ILE A 131 7.11 -17.42 -1.19
C ILE A 131 7.46 -18.66 -2.00
N GLY A 132 8.62 -19.21 -1.74
CA GLY A 132 9.08 -20.46 -2.32
C GLY A 132 9.24 -21.55 -1.25
N ASN A 133 9.84 -22.64 -1.67
CA ASN A 133 10.21 -23.72 -0.75
C ASN A 133 11.66 -24.13 -1.02
N ASP A 134 12.42 -24.36 0.02
CA ASP A 134 13.75 -24.95 -0.08
C ASP A 134 13.64 -26.37 -0.64
N ALA A 135 14.38 -26.65 -1.71
CA ALA A 135 14.28 -27.91 -2.45
C ALA A 135 14.76 -29.14 -1.63
N ALA A 136 15.60 -28.94 -0.62
CA ALA A 136 16.16 -30.02 0.18
C ALA A 136 15.33 -30.33 1.43
N THR A 137 14.73 -29.32 2.03
CA THR A 137 14.01 -29.41 3.32
C THR A 137 12.52 -29.27 3.20
N GLY A 138 12.02 -28.73 2.07
CA GLY A 138 10.60 -28.35 1.91
C GLY A 138 10.18 -27.14 2.75
N ALA A 139 11.09 -26.56 3.53
CA ALA A 139 10.79 -25.40 4.36
C ALA A 139 10.48 -24.16 3.51
N PRO A 140 9.52 -23.32 3.90
CA PRO A 140 9.22 -22.09 3.19
C PRO A 140 10.42 -21.14 3.17
N THR A 141 10.67 -20.56 2.01
CA THR A 141 11.63 -19.49 1.78
C THR A 141 10.89 -18.25 1.26
N SER A 142 11.49 -17.09 1.38
CA SER A 142 10.92 -15.87 0.81
C SER A 142 12.01 -14.97 0.25
N ARG A 143 11.64 -14.19 -0.75
CA ARG A 143 12.42 -13.06 -1.23
C ARG A 143 11.51 -11.86 -1.36
N THR A 144 12.00 -10.69 -1.00
CA THR A 144 11.22 -9.44 -1.02
C THR A 144 11.96 -8.39 -1.80
N ARG A 145 11.25 -7.67 -2.67
CA ARG A 145 11.74 -6.50 -3.37
C ARG A 145 10.73 -5.38 -3.35
N GLU A 146 11.18 -4.17 -3.58
CA GLU A 146 10.29 -3.05 -3.87
C GLU A 146 9.80 -3.13 -5.31
N LEU A 147 8.53 -2.82 -5.52
CA LEU A 147 7.96 -2.59 -6.84
C LEU A 147 8.15 -1.11 -7.18
N ALA A 148 9.22 -0.81 -7.90
CA ALA A 148 9.57 0.53 -8.34
C ALA A 148 9.76 0.47 -9.86
N GLY A 149 8.70 0.77 -10.58
CA GLY A 149 8.70 0.64 -12.03
C GLY A 149 9.09 1.90 -12.78
N GLU A 150 9.33 1.75 -14.07
CA GLU A 150 9.36 2.87 -15.00
C GLU A 150 7.98 3.54 -15.00
N TRP A 151 8.01 4.84 -14.85
CA TRP A 151 6.85 5.69 -14.88
C TRP A 151 6.56 6.05 -16.33
N LEU A 152 5.36 5.74 -16.80
CA LEU A 152 4.98 6.07 -18.19
C LEU A 152 4.69 7.56 -18.40
N ASP A 153 4.47 8.31 -17.31
CA ASP A 153 4.21 9.76 -17.32
C ASP A 153 5.26 10.51 -16.48
N GLU A 154 5.58 11.73 -16.89
CA GLU A 154 6.67 12.54 -16.31
C GLU A 154 6.38 13.14 -14.92
N ASP A 155 5.16 12.98 -14.35
CA ASP A 155 4.82 13.56 -13.04
C ASP A 155 4.78 12.50 -11.92
N PRO A 156 5.84 12.40 -11.09
CA PRO A 156 5.88 11.49 -9.95
C PRO A 156 4.75 11.69 -8.93
N ALA A 157 4.20 12.90 -8.80
CA ALA A 157 3.12 13.20 -7.87
C ALA A 157 1.82 12.43 -8.18
N MET A 158 1.64 12.01 -9.44
CA MET A 158 0.50 11.22 -9.88
C MET A 158 0.49 9.81 -9.27
N TYR A 159 1.65 9.24 -8.95
CA TYR A 159 1.84 7.85 -8.53
C TYR A 159 1.87 7.65 -7.02
N THR A 160 1.87 8.73 -6.27
CA THR A 160 1.90 8.71 -4.81
C THR A 160 0.69 9.46 -4.22
N PRO A 161 0.26 9.11 -2.99
CA PRO A 161 0.73 7.99 -2.14
C PRO A 161 0.24 6.62 -2.61
N VAL A 162 0.98 5.55 -2.31
CA VAL A 162 0.52 4.18 -2.54
C VAL A 162 -0.40 3.76 -1.39
N LEU A 163 -1.69 3.64 -1.66
CA LEU A 163 -2.71 3.31 -0.67
C LEU A 163 -3.39 1.98 -1.02
N ASN A 164 -3.55 1.13 -0.02
CA ASN A 164 -4.33 -0.10 -0.08
C ASN A 164 -3.99 -1.03 -1.26
N PRO A 165 -2.73 -1.44 -1.49
CA PRO A 165 -2.37 -2.28 -2.63
C PRO A 165 -3.09 -3.63 -2.58
N ARG A 166 -3.54 -4.11 -3.75
CA ARG A 166 -4.20 -5.40 -3.95
C ARG A 166 -3.59 -6.12 -5.14
N ILE A 167 -2.95 -7.26 -4.88
CA ILE A 167 -2.45 -8.12 -5.96
C ILE A 167 -3.63 -8.80 -6.66
N ALA A 168 -3.52 -8.95 -7.97
CA ALA A 168 -4.50 -9.70 -8.76
C ALA A 168 -4.47 -11.18 -8.39
N PRO A 169 -5.58 -11.91 -8.55
CA PRO A 169 -5.63 -13.35 -8.28
C PRO A 169 -4.58 -14.18 -9.02
N ASP A 170 -4.19 -13.77 -10.23
CA ASP A 170 -3.13 -14.42 -11.04
C ASP A 170 -1.70 -14.13 -10.56
N GLY A 171 -1.53 -13.15 -9.67
CA GLY A 171 -0.23 -12.78 -9.13
C GLY A 171 0.63 -11.88 -10.03
N GLU A 172 0.15 -11.48 -11.22
CA GLU A 172 0.97 -10.76 -12.23
C GLU A 172 0.78 -9.24 -12.16
N HIS A 173 -0.27 -8.76 -11.48
CA HIS A 173 -0.59 -7.33 -11.43
C HIS A 173 -0.91 -6.88 -10.01
N VAL A 174 -0.66 -5.60 -9.72
CA VAL A 174 -1.08 -4.96 -8.47
C VAL A 174 -1.90 -3.72 -8.78
N LEU A 175 -3.03 -3.56 -8.11
CA LEU A 175 -3.75 -2.29 -8.06
C LEU A 175 -3.47 -1.56 -6.75
N TYR A 176 -3.39 -0.23 -6.83
CA TYR A 176 -3.43 0.65 -5.68
C TYR A 176 -4.13 1.97 -6.03
N THR A 177 -4.53 2.73 -5.04
CA THR A 177 -5.06 4.08 -5.26
C THR A 177 -4.12 5.14 -4.70
N THR A 178 -4.09 6.30 -5.34
CA THR A 178 -3.49 7.52 -4.78
C THR A 178 -4.53 8.39 -4.07
N GLY A 179 -5.79 7.99 -4.12
CA GLY A 179 -6.95 8.75 -3.67
C GLY A 179 -7.64 9.53 -4.80
N THR A 180 -6.93 9.83 -5.89
CA THR A 180 -7.45 10.49 -7.09
C THR A 180 -7.28 9.65 -8.35
N TYR A 181 -6.33 8.72 -8.34
CA TYR A 181 -6.07 7.79 -9.43
C TYR A 181 -6.13 6.34 -8.94
N LEU A 182 -6.60 5.45 -9.80
CA LEU A 182 -6.44 4.02 -9.67
C LEU A 182 -5.26 3.61 -10.54
N MET A 183 -4.24 3.03 -9.90
CA MET A 183 -2.96 2.70 -10.50
C MET A 183 -2.85 1.19 -10.66
N LEU A 184 -2.31 0.76 -11.81
CA LEU A 184 -1.97 -0.63 -12.08
C LEU A 184 -0.46 -0.76 -12.23
N VAL A 185 0.11 -1.76 -11.57
CA VAL A 185 1.50 -2.18 -11.70
C VAL A 185 1.52 -3.52 -12.42
N ASP A 186 2.15 -3.57 -13.58
CA ASP A 186 2.59 -4.82 -14.20
C ASP A 186 3.87 -5.26 -13.48
N ILE A 187 3.86 -6.43 -12.85
CA ILE A 187 5.02 -6.98 -12.14
C ILE A 187 6.02 -7.49 -13.17
N GLY A 188 7.23 -6.96 -13.12
CA GLY A 188 8.33 -7.40 -13.96
C GLY A 188 9.09 -8.59 -13.39
N ASP A 189 10.11 -9.02 -14.11
CA ASP A 189 11.00 -10.10 -13.69
C ASP A 189 11.83 -9.71 -12.47
N TRP A 190 12.31 -10.70 -11.76
CA TRP A 190 13.29 -10.45 -10.72
C TRP A 190 14.64 -10.06 -11.35
N PRO A 191 15.35 -9.07 -10.76
CA PRO A 191 16.71 -8.76 -11.19
C PRO A 191 17.60 -10.00 -11.15
N ALA A 192 18.52 -10.13 -12.11
CA ALA A 192 19.47 -11.23 -12.12
C ALA A 192 20.29 -11.25 -10.81
N GLU A 193 20.61 -12.45 -10.30
CA GLU A 193 21.41 -12.58 -9.07
C GLU A 193 22.75 -11.83 -9.20
N GLY A 194 22.94 -10.82 -8.35
CA GLY A 194 24.17 -10.02 -8.27
C GLY A 194 24.09 -8.64 -8.92
N GLU A 195 23.03 -8.28 -9.59
CA GLU A 195 22.76 -6.89 -9.93
C GLU A 195 22.13 -6.17 -8.73
N PRO A 196 22.75 -5.08 -8.24
CA PRO A 196 22.10 -4.28 -7.22
C PRO A 196 20.80 -3.72 -7.82
N PHE A 197 19.69 -3.92 -7.13
CA PHE A 197 18.44 -3.22 -7.44
C PHE A 197 18.71 -1.72 -7.27
N GLU A 198 18.95 -1.04 -8.39
CA GLU A 198 19.07 0.42 -8.39
C GLU A 198 17.66 0.97 -8.14
N VAL A 199 17.40 1.32 -6.89
CA VAL A 199 16.27 2.20 -6.57
C VAL A 199 16.55 3.50 -7.30
N PRO A 200 15.70 3.98 -8.22
CA PRO A 200 15.87 5.31 -8.76
C PRO A 200 15.94 6.26 -7.58
N GLU A 201 17.06 6.96 -7.41
CA GLU A 201 17.20 8.02 -6.43
C GLU A 201 16.29 9.18 -6.84
N GLY A 202 15.01 9.01 -6.62
CA GLY A 202 14.06 10.10 -6.56
C GLY A 202 14.33 10.81 -5.24
N GLU A 203 15.10 11.85 -5.27
CA GLU A 203 15.21 12.80 -4.16
C GLU A 203 13.79 13.23 -3.80
N LEU A 204 13.34 12.83 -2.62
CA LEU A 204 12.21 13.47 -1.95
C LEU A 204 12.66 14.92 -1.67
N ASP A 205 12.36 15.81 -2.60
CA ASP A 205 12.65 17.23 -2.47
C ASP A 205 11.91 17.80 -1.25
N ASN A 206 12.65 17.99 -0.17
CA ASN A 206 12.25 18.79 0.97
C ASN A 206 12.53 20.26 0.64
N GLY A 207 11.79 20.82 -0.30
CA GLY A 207 11.61 22.26 -0.52
C GLY A 207 12.81 23.16 -0.22
N VAL A 208 13.83 23.13 -1.06
CA VAL A 208 14.84 24.19 -1.15
C VAL A 208 14.99 24.55 -2.63
N GLU A 209 14.53 25.74 -2.99
CA GLU A 209 14.72 26.33 -4.31
C GLU A 209 16.22 26.46 -4.61
N VAL A 210 16.67 25.82 -5.69
CA VAL A 210 17.95 26.12 -6.33
C VAL A 210 17.67 26.44 -7.79
N GLU A 211 17.92 27.71 -8.16
CA GLU A 211 17.87 28.16 -9.53
C GLU A 211 18.85 27.35 -10.41
N ALA A 212 18.36 26.71 -11.46
CA ALA A 212 19.17 26.05 -12.46
C ALA A 212 19.13 26.83 -13.76
N ASP A 213 20.30 27.31 -14.15
CA ASP A 213 20.55 27.91 -15.46
C ASP A 213 20.46 26.83 -16.56
N ALA A 214 19.69 27.18 -17.59
CA ALA A 214 19.53 26.40 -18.81
C ALA A 214 20.78 26.46 -19.69
N GLU A 215 21.29 25.33 -20.12
CA GLU A 215 21.96 25.24 -21.42
C GLU A 215 21.62 23.93 -22.15
N GLU A 216 21.24 24.14 -23.36
CA GLU A 216 20.81 23.36 -24.50
C GLU A 216 21.89 22.40 -24.99
N SER A 217 21.56 21.13 -25.28
CA SER A 217 22.30 20.36 -26.29
C SER A 217 21.52 19.17 -26.82
N ALA A 218 20.91 19.37 -27.98
CA ALA A 218 21.22 18.71 -29.25
C ALA A 218 20.94 17.21 -29.37
N LEU A 219 19.82 16.96 -30.11
CA LEU A 219 19.59 15.95 -31.14
C LEU A 219 20.77 15.02 -31.48
N SER A 220 20.56 13.74 -31.36
CA SER A 220 21.20 12.77 -32.25
C SER A 220 20.17 11.79 -32.79
N GLU A 221 19.88 11.97 -34.08
CA GLU A 221 19.18 11.01 -34.91
C GLU A 221 19.93 9.69 -35.03
N GLY A 222 19.19 8.59 -34.94
CA GLY A 222 19.31 7.46 -35.86
C GLY A 222 20.48 6.53 -35.71
N LEU A 223 20.18 5.32 -35.30
CA LEU A 223 20.61 4.16 -36.09
C LEU A 223 19.66 2.99 -35.76
N TYR A 224 18.86 2.58 -36.75
CA TYR A 224 18.25 1.25 -36.74
C TYR A 224 19.38 0.23 -36.88
N GLY A 225 19.71 -0.41 -35.76
CA GLY A 225 20.45 -1.65 -35.73
C GLY A 225 19.46 -2.75 -35.41
N ASP A 226 19.33 -3.74 -36.31
CA ASP A 226 18.75 -5.04 -36.01
C ASP A 226 19.61 -5.69 -34.92
N GLU A 227 19.32 -5.40 -33.66
CA GLU A 227 19.83 -6.15 -32.52
C GLU A 227 18.85 -7.32 -32.29
N GLU A 228 19.40 -8.53 -32.32
CA GLU A 228 18.75 -9.78 -31.95
C GLU A 228 17.98 -9.55 -30.66
N ASP A 229 16.66 -9.80 -30.70
CA ASP A 229 15.76 -9.82 -29.55
C ASP A 229 16.23 -10.89 -28.55
N GLY A 230 17.29 -10.60 -27.82
CA GLY A 230 17.67 -11.31 -26.62
C GLY A 230 16.63 -10.93 -25.56
N ASP A 231 16.05 -11.94 -24.96
CA ASP A 231 15.04 -11.90 -23.88
C ASP A 231 15.49 -10.92 -22.77
N GLN A 232 15.19 -9.63 -22.94
CA GLN A 232 15.48 -8.60 -21.94
C GLN A 232 14.49 -8.79 -20.78
N PRO A 233 14.96 -8.82 -19.53
CA PRO A 233 14.05 -8.96 -18.40
C PRO A 233 13.04 -7.81 -18.38
N LEU A 234 11.77 -8.14 -18.16
CA LEU A 234 10.69 -7.17 -18.07
C LEU A 234 10.84 -6.36 -16.76
N THR A 235 10.86 -5.04 -16.86
CA THR A 235 10.81 -4.15 -15.70
C THR A 235 9.40 -3.98 -15.17
N ASP A 236 9.24 -3.63 -13.88
CA ASP A 236 7.94 -3.20 -13.36
C ASP A 236 7.47 -1.98 -14.16
N ARG A 237 6.16 -1.90 -14.42
CA ARG A 237 5.58 -0.74 -15.12
C ARG A 237 4.35 -0.26 -14.36
N ILE A 238 4.27 1.04 -14.08
CA ILE A 238 3.17 1.65 -13.35
C ILE A 238 2.35 2.52 -14.30
N THR A 239 1.05 2.31 -14.35
CA THR A 239 0.13 3.00 -15.26
C THR A 239 -1.10 3.50 -14.50
N ALA A 240 -1.50 4.75 -14.71
CA ALA A 240 -2.81 5.23 -14.26
C ALA A 240 -3.89 4.68 -15.18
N ILE A 241 -4.80 3.86 -14.64
CA ILE A 241 -5.87 3.24 -15.44
C ILE A 241 -7.20 3.98 -15.32
N TYR A 242 -7.40 4.74 -14.26
CA TYR A 242 -8.57 5.58 -14.06
C TYR A 242 -8.25 6.72 -13.08
N GLY A 243 -8.85 7.90 -13.25
CA GLY A 243 -8.60 8.99 -12.32
C GLY A 243 -9.25 10.30 -12.71
N VAL A 244 -9.05 11.28 -11.84
CA VAL A 244 -9.49 12.68 -12.04
C VAL A 244 -8.27 13.58 -11.95
N SER A 245 -8.19 14.57 -12.85
CA SER A 245 -7.06 15.50 -12.88
C SER A 245 -6.90 16.22 -11.53
N ALA A 246 -5.67 16.37 -11.08
CA ALA A 246 -5.32 17.19 -9.94
C ALA A 246 -5.35 18.70 -10.26
N GLU A 247 -5.42 19.07 -11.55
CA GLU A 247 -5.44 20.43 -12.04
C GLU A 247 -6.75 20.73 -12.76
N ASP A 248 -7.19 21.99 -12.66
CA ASP A 248 -8.31 22.51 -13.44
C ASP A 248 -7.89 22.80 -14.91
N GLU A 249 -8.85 23.25 -15.76
CA GLU A 249 -8.59 23.56 -17.18
C GLU A 249 -7.54 24.68 -17.38
N ASP A 250 -7.23 25.45 -16.34
CA ASP A 250 -6.28 26.56 -16.35
C ASP A 250 -4.91 26.15 -15.75
N GLY A 251 -4.74 24.87 -15.34
CA GLY A 251 -3.50 24.34 -14.73
C GLY A 251 -3.29 24.71 -13.26
N ASN A 252 -4.36 25.17 -12.56
CA ASN A 252 -4.27 25.40 -11.12
C ASN A 252 -4.67 24.14 -10.35
N PRO A 253 -4.17 23.95 -9.11
CA PRO A 253 -4.61 22.84 -8.28
C PRO A 253 -6.14 22.86 -8.13
N ALA A 254 -6.79 21.80 -8.64
CA ALA A 254 -8.24 21.67 -8.51
C ALA A 254 -8.62 21.45 -7.04
N ASP A 255 -9.71 22.08 -6.58
CA ASP A 255 -10.37 21.66 -5.31
C ASP A 255 -11.06 20.32 -5.57
N ASN A 256 -10.21 19.26 -5.63
CA ASN A 256 -10.65 17.95 -6.06
C ASN A 256 -11.42 17.26 -4.96
N THR A 257 -12.75 17.36 -5.05
CA THR A 257 -13.68 16.71 -4.12
C THR A 257 -13.92 15.24 -4.45
N TRP A 258 -13.52 14.81 -5.65
CA TRP A 258 -13.61 13.44 -6.10
C TRP A 258 -12.50 12.57 -5.52
N LYS A 259 -12.89 11.34 -5.13
CA LYS A 259 -11.98 10.30 -4.67
C LYS A 259 -12.23 9.02 -5.46
N ILE A 260 -11.15 8.30 -5.75
CA ILE A 260 -11.16 7.08 -6.55
C ILE A 260 -10.50 5.94 -5.76
N GLY A 261 -11.17 4.80 -5.66
CA GLY A 261 -10.61 3.60 -5.06
C GLY A 261 -10.39 3.68 -3.53
N LEU A 262 -10.99 4.68 -2.88
CA LEU A 262 -11.08 4.75 -1.43
C LEU A 262 -12.49 4.40 -0.97
N ALA A 263 -12.62 3.93 0.27
CA ALA A 263 -13.91 3.87 0.93
C ALA A 263 -14.32 5.27 1.40
N GLU A 264 -15.56 5.68 1.15
CA GLU A 264 -16.08 6.94 1.66
C GLU A 264 -16.20 6.91 3.19
N PHE A 265 -16.44 8.07 3.82
CA PHE A 265 -16.34 8.23 5.27
C PHE A 265 -17.29 7.30 6.04
N VAL A 266 -18.57 7.20 5.64
CA VAL A 266 -19.58 6.40 6.34
C VAL A 266 -19.28 4.90 6.24
N ALA A 267 -18.77 4.44 5.10
CA ALA A 267 -18.35 3.06 4.92
C ALA A 267 -17.24 2.66 5.90
N GLY A 268 -16.25 3.55 6.13
CA GLY A 268 -15.18 3.29 7.08
C GLY A 268 -15.61 3.38 8.55
N GLU A 269 -16.43 4.37 8.93
CA GLU A 269 -16.80 4.62 10.32
C GLU A 269 -17.94 3.73 10.82
N GLU A 270 -18.91 3.41 9.95
CA GLU A 270 -20.14 2.73 10.36
C GLU A 270 -20.21 1.27 9.88
N MET A 271 -19.45 0.90 8.83
CA MET A 271 -19.55 -0.41 8.19
C MET A 271 -18.27 -1.23 8.26
N ASP A 272 -17.21 -0.73 8.89
CA ASP A 272 -15.87 -1.35 8.93
C ASP A 272 -15.32 -1.73 7.53
N ARG A 273 -15.73 -1.01 6.48
CA ARG A 273 -15.27 -1.22 5.11
C ARG A 273 -14.25 -0.16 4.75
N TYR A 274 -13.03 -0.60 4.45
CA TYR A 274 -11.89 0.27 4.13
C TYR A 274 -11.42 0.10 2.67
N ASP A 275 -11.91 -0.93 1.97
CA ASP A 275 -11.60 -1.17 0.56
C ASP A 275 -12.52 -0.35 -0.34
N GLY A 276 -11.95 0.22 -1.39
CA GLY A 276 -12.67 0.98 -2.41
C GLY A 276 -12.48 0.40 -3.82
N PHE A 277 -11.81 -0.75 -3.98
CA PHE A 277 -11.70 -1.46 -5.26
C PHE A 277 -11.43 -2.96 -5.04
N TRP A 278 -11.78 -3.76 -6.04
CA TRP A 278 -11.72 -5.22 -6.00
C TRP A 278 -11.41 -5.79 -7.38
N TRP A 279 -10.51 -6.77 -7.41
CA TRP A 279 -10.29 -7.61 -8.57
C TRP A 279 -11.43 -8.61 -8.78
N SER A 280 -11.73 -8.90 -10.05
CA SER A 280 -12.49 -10.11 -10.39
C SER A 280 -11.64 -11.36 -10.22
N PRO A 281 -12.25 -12.55 -9.99
CA PRO A 281 -11.50 -13.80 -9.83
C PRO A 281 -10.66 -14.22 -11.04
N ASP A 282 -10.97 -13.71 -12.23
CA ASP A 282 -10.25 -13.97 -13.48
C ASP A 282 -9.16 -12.94 -13.78
N SER A 283 -8.91 -11.99 -12.87
CA SER A 283 -7.94 -10.89 -13.00
C SER A 283 -8.18 -9.96 -14.21
N GLN A 284 -9.35 -10.04 -14.87
CA GLN A 284 -9.63 -9.26 -16.10
C GLN A 284 -10.53 -8.05 -15.87
N HIS A 285 -11.14 -7.95 -14.70
CA HIS A 285 -12.06 -6.86 -14.38
C HIS A 285 -11.73 -6.26 -13.02
N VAL A 286 -12.03 -4.99 -12.89
CA VAL A 286 -11.90 -4.25 -11.63
C VAL A 286 -13.19 -3.54 -11.34
N LEU A 287 -13.77 -3.78 -10.16
CA LEU A 287 -14.82 -2.95 -9.57
C LEU A 287 -14.14 -1.91 -8.68
N PHE A 288 -14.52 -0.65 -8.80
CA PHE A 288 -14.04 0.37 -7.87
C PHE A 288 -15.13 1.37 -7.51
N GLU A 289 -14.96 1.97 -6.35
CA GLU A 289 -15.77 3.06 -5.83
C GLU A 289 -15.12 4.40 -6.22
N SER A 290 -15.96 5.33 -6.65
CA SER A 290 -15.63 6.73 -6.72
C SER A 290 -16.68 7.53 -5.97
N PHE A 291 -16.30 8.64 -5.35
CA PHE A 291 -17.25 9.47 -4.64
C PHE A 291 -16.86 10.95 -4.68
N ASP A 292 -17.89 11.81 -4.65
CA ASP A 292 -17.75 13.26 -4.62
C ASP A 292 -18.20 13.81 -3.26
N THR A 293 -17.29 14.53 -2.60
CA THR A 293 -17.52 15.19 -1.30
C THR A 293 -17.92 16.66 -1.41
N ALA A 294 -18.22 17.17 -2.62
CA ALA A 294 -18.50 18.59 -2.86
C ALA A 294 -19.60 19.13 -1.94
N ASP A 295 -20.66 18.36 -1.72
CA ASP A 295 -21.82 18.74 -0.90
C ASP A 295 -21.63 18.52 0.62
N GLU A 296 -20.51 17.90 1.04
CA GLU A 296 -20.22 17.72 2.45
C GLU A 296 -19.74 19.03 3.10
N PRO A 297 -20.17 19.33 4.33
CA PRO A 297 -19.69 20.52 5.02
C PRO A 297 -18.23 20.40 5.43
N THR A 298 -17.46 21.46 5.25
CA THR A 298 -16.07 21.52 5.71
C THR A 298 -16.00 21.85 7.21
N TRP A 299 -15.21 21.06 7.93
CA TRP A 299 -14.85 21.28 9.33
C TRP A 299 -13.41 21.68 9.44
N TYR A 300 -13.18 22.61 10.37
CA TYR A 300 -11.83 23.06 10.71
C TYR A 300 -11.44 22.54 12.07
N ILE A 301 -10.39 21.75 12.11
CA ILE A 301 -9.84 21.15 13.35
C ILE A 301 -8.55 21.88 13.66
N SER A 302 -8.52 22.55 14.83
CA SER A 302 -7.33 23.21 15.36
C SER A 302 -6.59 22.25 16.29
N ASP A 303 -5.26 22.27 16.23
CA ASP A 303 -4.43 21.59 17.22
C ASP A 303 -4.22 22.49 18.45
N PRO A 304 -4.81 22.16 19.61
CA PRO A 304 -4.66 22.98 20.82
C PRO A 304 -3.22 22.99 21.37
N ALA A 305 -2.40 22.01 20.99
CA ALA A 305 -0.99 21.96 21.39
C ALA A 305 -0.11 22.91 20.55
N ASN A 306 -0.56 23.25 19.33
CA ASN A 306 0.12 24.14 18.41
C ASN A 306 -0.83 25.24 17.89
N PRO A 307 -1.23 26.22 18.75
CA PRO A 307 -2.26 27.18 18.43
C PRO A 307 -1.89 28.15 17.28
N GLU A 308 -0.60 28.26 16.97
CA GLU A 308 -0.08 29.07 15.85
C GLU A 308 -0.29 28.41 14.48
N THR A 309 -0.57 27.11 14.45
CA THR A 309 -0.82 26.37 13.22
C THR A 309 -2.25 26.61 12.75
N ALA A 310 -2.40 26.96 11.47
CA ALA A 310 -3.73 27.14 10.88
C ALA A 310 -4.57 25.85 11.01
N ALA A 311 -5.86 26.01 11.29
CA ALA A 311 -6.77 24.88 11.37
C ALA A 311 -6.88 24.17 10.01
N THR A 312 -6.80 22.85 10.00
CA THR A 312 -6.97 22.05 8.80
C THR A 312 -8.46 21.83 8.51
N GLY A 313 -8.90 22.20 7.30
CA GLY A 313 -10.25 21.90 6.83
C GLY A 313 -10.35 20.43 6.40
N ARG A 314 -11.42 19.76 6.84
CA ARG A 314 -11.78 18.41 6.39
C ARG A 314 -13.26 18.36 6.06
N ARG A 315 -13.63 17.77 4.94
CA ARG A 315 -15.02 17.49 4.60
C ARG A 315 -15.50 16.32 5.47
N TYR A 316 -16.72 16.47 6.02
CA TYR A 316 -17.25 15.53 6.98
C TYR A 316 -18.78 15.54 6.99
N PRO A 317 -19.46 14.42 6.69
CA PRO A 317 -20.91 14.33 6.72
C PRO A 317 -21.40 14.29 8.18
N ARG A 318 -22.16 15.30 8.58
CA ARG A 318 -22.83 15.33 9.90
C ARG A 318 -24.23 14.77 9.80
N ALA A 319 -24.78 14.37 10.93
CA ALA A 319 -26.20 14.11 11.04
C ALA A 319 -27.02 15.27 10.47
N LEU A 320 -27.97 14.97 9.57
CA LEU A 320 -28.83 15.94 8.87
C LEU A 320 -28.13 16.84 7.83
N THR A 321 -26.90 16.55 7.45
CA THR A 321 -26.24 17.17 6.28
C THR A 321 -26.18 16.19 5.10
N ARG A 322 -25.67 16.64 3.95
CA ARG A 322 -25.41 15.77 2.81
C ARG A 322 -24.22 14.85 3.07
N ASN A 323 -24.30 13.62 2.58
CA ASN A 323 -23.18 12.68 2.46
C ASN A 323 -22.54 12.87 1.07
N ALA A 324 -21.39 12.23 0.86
CA ALA A 324 -20.79 12.10 -0.45
C ALA A 324 -21.76 11.37 -1.42
N ASP A 325 -21.71 11.75 -2.70
CA ASP A 325 -22.35 10.99 -3.76
C ASP A 325 -21.42 9.86 -4.20
N VAL A 326 -21.86 8.59 -4.04
CA VAL A 326 -21.04 7.40 -4.22
C VAL A 326 -21.45 6.66 -5.49
N TYR A 327 -20.47 6.23 -6.27
CA TYR A 327 -20.63 5.51 -7.52
C TYR A 327 -19.77 4.25 -7.52
N LEU A 328 -20.24 3.20 -8.19
CA LEU A 328 -19.49 1.99 -8.45
C LEU A 328 -19.32 1.82 -9.95
N THR A 329 -18.09 1.60 -10.39
CA THR A 329 -17.74 1.40 -11.79
C THR A 329 -16.99 0.08 -11.97
N VAL A 330 -17.36 -0.69 -12.98
CA VAL A 330 -16.61 -1.87 -13.43
C VAL A 330 -15.86 -1.52 -14.70
N ILE A 331 -14.57 -1.79 -14.73
CA ILE A 331 -13.75 -1.72 -15.95
C ILE A 331 -13.26 -3.10 -16.34
N SER A 332 -13.18 -3.34 -17.66
CA SER A 332 -12.58 -4.54 -18.25
C SER A 332 -11.21 -4.18 -18.79
N LEU A 333 -10.20 -4.92 -18.39
CA LEU A 333 -8.81 -4.70 -18.77
C LEU A 333 -8.46 -5.51 -20.02
N ALA A 334 -7.55 -4.98 -20.82
CA ALA A 334 -6.88 -5.69 -21.91
C ALA A 334 -5.40 -5.84 -21.58
N PHE A 335 -4.82 -6.96 -21.97
CA PHE A 335 -3.41 -7.27 -21.83
C PHE A 335 -2.81 -7.59 -23.20
N ASP A 336 -1.53 -7.27 -23.38
CA ASP A 336 -0.77 -7.59 -24.58
C ASP A 336 -0.27 -9.04 -24.58
N GLU A 337 0.56 -9.41 -25.56
CA GLU A 337 1.13 -10.75 -25.71
C GLU A 337 2.09 -11.15 -24.57
N ASN A 338 2.64 -10.16 -23.86
CA ASN A 338 3.49 -10.36 -22.68
C ASN A 338 2.69 -10.27 -21.37
N TYR A 339 1.36 -10.30 -21.45
CA TYR A 339 0.42 -10.19 -20.35
C TYR A 339 0.54 -8.87 -19.55
N ARG A 340 0.95 -7.79 -20.23
CA ARG A 340 1.03 -6.44 -19.65
C ARG A 340 -0.20 -5.63 -20.04
N TYR A 341 -0.58 -4.71 -19.15
CA TYR A 341 -1.74 -3.86 -19.37
C TYR A 341 -1.64 -3.08 -20.68
N ALA A 342 -2.64 -3.22 -21.54
CA ALA A 342 -2.73 -2.60 -22.85
C ALA A 342 -3.88 -1.60 -23.00
N GLY A 343 -4.78 -1.52 -22.01
CA GLY A 343 -5.88 -0.56 -22.03
C GLY A 343 -7.17 -1.07 -21.42
N ILE A 344 -8.20 -0.22 -21.44
CA ILE A 344 -9.57 -0.56 -21.01
C ILE A 344 -10.39 -0.92 -22.24
N THR A 345 -11.06 -2.09 -22.22
CA THR A 345 -11.94 -2.57 -23.31
C THR A 345 -13.41 -2.30 -23.06
N GLY A 346 -13.78 -1.97 -21.83
CA GLY A 346 -15.15 -1.65 -21.47
C GLY A 346 -15.26 -1.05 -20.07
N ASN A 347 -16.25 -0.19 -19.89
CA ASN A 347 -16.66 0.31 -18.58
C ASN A 347 -18.18 0.27 -18.46
N ALA A 348 -18.68 0.09 -17.24
CA ALA A 348 -20.09 0.18 -16.92
C ALA A 348 -20.25 0.70 -15.49
N ASP A 349 -21.09 1.71 -15.34
CA ASP A 349 -21.51 2.15 -14.01
C ASP A 349 -22.51 1.14 -13.45
N VAL A 350 -22.30 0.75 -12.23
CA VAL A 350 -23.20 -0.12 -11.47
C VAL A 350 -23.99 0.79 -10.54
N ALA A 351 -25.23 1.08 -10.92
CA ALA A 351 -26.11 1.98 -10.19
C ALA A 351 -26.47 1.49 -8.79
#